data_b8af0cd46f74f1de0811e0b4080214f5
#
_entry.id   b8af0cd46f74f1de0811e0b4080214f5
#
_cell.length_a   1.000
_cell.length_b   1.000
_cell.length_c   1.000
_cell.angle_alpha   90.00
_cell.angle_beta   90.00
_cell.angle_gamma   90.00
#
_symmetry.space_group_name_H-M   'P 1'
#
loop_
_entity.id
_entity.type
_entity.pdbx_description
1 polymer ?
#
loop_
_entity_poly.entity_id
_entity_poly.type
_entity_poly.pdbx_seq_one_letter_code
_entity_poly.pdbx_strand_id
1 'polypeptide(L)'
;KMSNDRGVVLATVNDQDKEEFLEIAKDMKRVGYTFMATEGTASLLRSNGIDSIVVNKIGEVRPNILDVITNNQVDMVINTPTKGNDATRDGFRIRRLATEYSIDVMTSLDTLKALVKVNQKHINKDQLKVYNLAE
;
A
#
# COMPACT_ATOMS: atom_id res chain seq x y z
N LYS A 1 7.14 -15.13 6.65
CA LYS A 1 6.73 -14.65 5.32
C LYS A 1 7.27 -15.56 4.22
N MET A 2 6.48 -15.71 3.20
CA MET A 2 6.93 -16.37 1.98
C MET A 2 8.05 -15.56 1.33
N SER A 3 8.95 -16.20 0.63
CA SER A 3 10.09 -15.53 0.03
C SER A 3 9.72 -14.46 -0.98
N ASN A 4 8.54 -14.56 -1.62
CA ASN A 4 8.06 -13.57 -2.59
C ASN A 4 7.16 -12.52 -1.96
N ASP A 5 6.94 -12.58 -0.66
CA ASP A 5 6.05 -11.69 0.04
C ASP A 5 6.77 -10.41 0.42
N ARG A 6 6.35 -9.29 -0.17
CA ARG A 6 6.92 -7.97 0.13
C ARG A 6 6.24 -7.29 1.31
N GLY A 7 5.10 -7.80 1.72
CA GLY A 7 4.38 -7.28 2.86
C GLY A 7 2.97 -6.83 2.52
N VAL A 8 2.31 -6.30 3.54
CA VAL A 8 0.93 -5.85 3.47
C VAL A 8 0.89 -4.34 3.39
N VAL A 9 0.10 -3.81 2.46
CA VAL A 9 -0.02 -2.38 2.22
C VAL A 9 -1.43 -1.93 2.57
N LEU A 10 -1.53 -0.88 3.38
CA LEU A 10 -2.80 -0.20 3.62
C LEU A 10 -2.89 0.97 2.64
N ALA A 11 -3.90 0.96 1.77
CA ALA A 11 -4.06 1.99 0.76
C ALA A 11 -5.29 2.84 1.04
N THR A 12 -5.07 4.15 1.17
CA THR A 12 -6.14 5.14 1.27
C THR A 12 -5.85 6.20 0.21
N VAL A 13 -6.48 6.06 -0.94
CA VAL A 13 -6.15 6.86 -2.12
C VAL A 13 -7.34 7.74 -2.49
N ASN A 14 -7.09 9.02 -2.77
CA ASN A 14 -8.16 9.91 -3.17
C ASN A 14 -8.68 9.54 -4.56
N ASP A 15 -9.89 10.00 -4.88
CA ASP A 15 -10.56 9.58 -6.12
C ASP A 15 -9.81 9.98 -7.38
N GLN A 16 -9.13 11.12 -7.36
CA GLN A 16 -8.40 11.61 -8.52
C GLN A 16 -7.18 10.75 -8.84
N ASP A 17 -6.62 10.08 -7.84
CA ASP A 17 -5.40 9.29 -7.99
C ASP A 17 -5.67 7.80 -8.20
N LYS A 18 -6.93 7.38 -8.17
CA LYS A 18 -7.25 5.95 -8.17
C LYS A 18 -6.81 5.22 -9.44
N GLU A 19 -6.97 5.84 -10.61
CA GLU A 19 -6.57 5.20 -11.86
C GLU A 19 -5.06 5.00 -11.94
N GLU A 20 -4.32 6.04 -11.57
CA GLU A 20 -2.86 5.95 -11.56
C GLU A 20 -2.40 4.94 -10.51
N PHE A 21 -3.01 4.96 -9.34
CA PHE A 21 -2.69 4.01 -8.29
C PHE A 21 -2.96 2.57 -8.75
N LEU A 22 -4.04 2.34 -9.47
CA LEU A 22 -4.37 0.99 -9.93
C LEU A 22 -3.24 0.39 -10.77
N GLU A 23 -2.64 1.17 -11.66
CA GLU A 23 -1.53 0.68 -12.48
C GLU A 23 -0.31 0.34 -11.63
N ILE A 24 -0.05 1.15 -10.62
CA ILE A 24 1.05 0.86 -9.69
C ILE A 24 0.73 -0.39 -8.87
N ALA A 25 -0.52 -0.54 -8.44
CA ALA A 25 -0.94 -1.69 -7.64
C ALA A 25 -0.80 -3.01 -8.41
N LYS A 26 -1.03 -3.00 -9.70
CA LYS A 26 -0.79 -4.18 -10.53
C LYS A 26 0.67 -4.62 -10.49
N ASP A 27 1.58 -3.67 -10.55
CA ASP A 27 3.01 -3.95 -10.44
C ASP A 27 3.38 -4.41 -9.04
N MET A 28 2.78 -3.79 -8.01
CA MET A 28 3.03 -4.19 -6.63
C MET A 28 2.58 -5.62 -6.36
N LYS A 29 1.43 -6.00 -6.92
CA LYS A 29 0.96 -7.38 -6.79
C LYS A 29 1.97 -8.36 -7.38
N ARG A 30 2.52 -8.02 -8.54
CA ARG A 30 3.51 -8.89 -9.19
C ARG A 30 4.77 -9.09 -8.36
N VAL A 31 5.17 -8.10 -7.59
CA VAL A 31 6.37 -8.22 -6.75
C VAL A 31 6.05 -8.72 -5.35
N GLY A 32 4.80 -9.09 -5.07
CA GLY A 32 4.48 -9.82 -3.84
C GLY A 32 3.76 -9.03 -2.75
N TYR A 33 3.28 -7.81 -3.03
CA TYR A 33 2.49 -7.06 -2.06
C TYR A 33 1.05 -7.58 -2.00
N THR A 34 0.47 -7.50 -0.80
CA THR A 34 -0.96 -7.73 -0.59
C THR A 34 -1.57 -6.45 -0.03
N PHE A 35 -2.90 -6.30 -0.17
CA PHE A 35 -3.54 -5.01 0.09
C PHE A 35 -4.63 -5.09 1.14
N MET A 36 -4.69 -4.04 1.96
CA MET A 36 -5.85 -3.67 2.76
C MET A 36 -6.23 -2.26 2.34
N ALA A 37 -7.52 -1.97 2.24
CA ALA A 37 -7.95 -0.68 1.74
C ALA A 37 -9.36 -0.36 2.23
N THR A 38 -9.71 0.94 2.25
CA THR A 38 -11.09 1.33 2.50
C THR A 38 -11.96 0.94 1.31
N GLU A 39 -13.28 0.93 1.52
CA GLU A 39 -14.24 0.32 0.58
C GLU A 39 -14.05 0.76 -0.87
N GLY A 40 -13.94 2.06 -1.12
CA GLY A 40 -13.81 2.57 -2.50
C GLY A 40 -12.54 2.06 -3.19
N THR A 41 -11.42 2.11 -2.50
CA THR A 41 -10.14 1.63 -3.05
C THR A 41 -10.14 0.11 -3.16
N ALA A 42 -10.67 -0.59 -2.16
CA ALA A 42 -10.74 -2.06 -2.19
C ALA A 42 -11.62 -2.55 -3.35
N SER A 43 -12.74 -1.87 -3.58
CA SER A 43 -13.64 -2.21 -4.68
C SER A 43 -12.94 -2.07 -6.03
N LEU A 44 -12.18 -0.98 -6.21
CA LEU A 44 -11.40 -0.77 -7.42
C LEU A 44 -10.39 -1.88 -7.64
N LEU A 45 -9.65 -2.24 -6.60
CA LEU A 45 -8.63 -3.29 -6.71
C LEU A 45 -9.27 -4.62 -7.07
N ARG A 46 -10.33 -5.02 -6.37
CA ARG A 46 -11.00 -6.30 -6.62
C ARG A 46 -11.62 -6.37 -8.00
N SER A 47 -12.18 -5.26 -8.49
CA SER A 47 -12.75 -5.20 -9.84
C SER A 47 -11.70 -5.42 -10.92
N ASN A 48 -10.43 -5.27 -10.58
CA ASN A 48 -9.31 -5.43 -11.51
C ASN A 48 -8.44 -6.64 -11.16
N GLY A 49 -8.99 -7.59 -10.43
CA GLY A 49 -8.31 -8.85 -10.17
C GLY A 49 -7.27 -8.80 -9.06
N ILE A 50 -7.27 -7.75 -8.26
CA ILE A 50 -6.35 -7.60 -7.13
C ILE A 50 -7.11 -7.78 -5.84
N ASP A 51 -6.81 -8.83 -5.09
CA ASP A 51 -7.45 -9.09 -3.80
C ASP A 51 -7.16 -7.96 -2.81
N SER A 52 -8.15 -7.58 -2.04
CA SER A 52 -7.98 -6.56 -1.03
C SER A 52 -8.92 -6.82 0.14
N ILE A 53 -8.38 -6.69 1.34
CA ILE A 53 -9.16 -6.76 2.56
C ILE A 53 -9.73 -5.37 2.83
N VAL A 54 -11.04 -5.29 3.07
CA VAL A 54 -11.70 -4.01 3.35
C VAL A 54 -11.47 -3.60 4.79
N VAL A 55 -11.10 -2.35 5.00
CA VAL A 55 -10.87 -1.75 6.31
C VAL A 55 -11.81 -0.57 6.47
N ASN A 56 -12.38 -0.41 7.64
CA ASN A 56 -13.26 0.71 7.93
C ASN A 56 -12.47 2.01 8.08
N LYS A 57 -13.10 3.11 7.70
CA LYS A 57 -12.50 4.43 7.86
C LYS A 57 -12.43 4.84 9.32
N ILE A 58 -11.60 5.84 9.62
CA ILE A 58 -11.55 6.45 10.95
C ILE A 58 -12.95 6.98 11.29
N GLY A 59 -13.40 6.71 12.49
CA GLY A 59 -14.73 7.12 12.95
C GLY A 59 -15.83 6.12 12.64
N GLU A 60 -15.55 5.11 11.84
CA GLU A 60 -16.48 4.01 11.60
C GLU A 60 -16.28 2.90 12.62
N VAL A 61 -17.08 1.83 12.47
CA VAL A 61 -17.01 0.67 13.36
C VAL A 61 -15.59 0.10 13.38
N ARG A 62 -15.14 -0.30 14.54
CA ARG A 62 -13.84 -0.97 14.67
C ARG A 62 -13.93 -2.42 14.20
N PRO A 63 -12.87 -2.99 13.63
CA PRO A 63 -11.56 -2.36 13.44
C PRO A 63 -11.56 -1.38 12.26
N ASN A 64 -10.81 -0.29 12.43
CA ASN A 64 -10.68 0.72 11.39
C ASN A 64 -9.19 0.92 11.06
N ILE A 65 -8.90 1.91 10.22
CA ILE A 65 -7.53 2.20 9.75
C ILE A 65 -6.54 2.30 10.93
N LEU A 66 -6.92 2.99 12.00
CA LEU A 66 -6.00 3.18 13.12
C LEU A 66 -5.70 1.87 13.84
N ASP A 67 -6.70 0.98 13.96
CA ASP A 67 -6.49 -0.32 14.60
C ASP A 67 -5.53 -1.20 13.79
N VAL A 68 -5.64 -1.17 12.48
CA VAL A 68 -4.77 -1.94 11.59
C VAL A 68 -3.31 -1.51 11.75
N ILE A 69 -3.08 -0.20 11.90
CA ILE A 69 -1.73 0.33 12.09
C ILE A 69 -1.19 -0.05 13.48
N THR A 70 -1.99 0.15 14.53
CA THR A 70 -1.53 -0.13 15.90
C THR A 70 -1.32 -1.61 16.16
N ASN A 71 -2.02 -2.48 15.43
CA ASN A 71 -1.85 -3.92 15.56
C ASN A 71 -0.74 -4.48 14.65
N ASN A 72 0.04 -3.61 14.02
CA ASN A 72 1.15 -4.01 13.14
C ASN A 72 0.72 -4.96 12.03
N GLN A 73 -0.47 -4.78 11.51
CA GLN A 73 -1.01 -5.63 10.44
C GLN A 73 -0.52 -5.22 9.06
N VAL A 74 0.14 -4.06 8.95
CA VAL A 74 0.62 -3.56 7.66
C VAL A 74 2.08 -3.16 7.75
N ASP A 75 2.76 -3.24 6.62
CA ASP A 75 4.19 -2.90 6.50
C ASP A 75 4.39 -1.55 5.83
N MET A 76 3.40 -1.04 5.14
CA MET A 76 3.47 0.24 4.43
C MET A 76 2.07 0.85 4.36
N VAL A 77 2.02 2.17 4.43
CA VAL A 77 0.79 2.93 4.24
C VAL A 77 0.94 3.81 3.01
N ILE A 78 -0.04 3.73 2.11
CA ILE A 78 -0.16 4.66 1.00
C ILE A 78 -1.33 5.57 1.32
N ASN A 79 -1.06 6.87 1.46
CA ASN A 79 -2.09 7.85 1.80
C ASN A 79 -1.91 9.07 0.92
N THR A 80 -2.67 9.15 -0.17
CA THR A 80 -2.60 10.33 -1.03
C THR A 80 -3.50 11.42 -0.47
N PRO A 81 -3.06 12.68 -0.49
CA PRO A 81 -3.81 13.77 0.12
C PRO A 81 -5.19 13.94 -0.51
N THR A 82 -6.19 14.18 0.34
CA THR A 82 -7.55 14.47 -0.07
C THR A 82 -7.93 15.84 0.50
N LYS A 83 -8.59 16.65 -0.31
CA LYS A 83 -9.02 17.98 0.12
C LYS A 83 -10.22 17.87 1.05
N GLY A 84 -10.34 18.81 1.99
CA GLY A 84 -11.41 18.86 2.96
C GLY A 84 -10.87 18.75 4.38
N ASN A 85 -11.54 19.40 5.33
CA ASN A 85 -11.03 19.50 6.70
C ASN A 85 -10.89 18.13 7.38
N ASP A 86 -11.93 17.31 7.28
CA ASP A 86 -11.92 16.00 7.94
C ASP A 86 -10.93 15.06 7.29
N ALA A 87 -10.90 15.03 5.96
CA ALA A 87 -9.96 14.18 5.21
C ALA A 87 -8.51 14.57 5.48
N THR A 88 -8.23 15.89 5.57
CA THR A 88 -6.89 16.37 5.88
C THR A 88 -6.48 15.96 7.29
N ARG A 89 -7.40 16.09 8.25
CA ARG A 89 -7.15 15.69 9.63
C ARG A 89 -6.90 14.19 9.74
N ASP A 90 -7.72 13.39 9.07
CA ASP A 90 -7.58 11.93 9.10
C ASP A 90 -6.28 11.50 8.46
N GLY A 91 -5.89 12.11 7.34
CA GLY A 91 -4.61 11.83 6.70
C GLY A 91 -3.44 12.14 7.62
N PHE A 92 -3.49 13.25 8.34
CA PHE A 92 -2.46 13.61 9.30
C PHE A 92 -2.35 12.55 10.42
N ARG A 93 -3.49 12.10 10.94
CA ARG A 93 -3.52 11.09 12.00
C ARG A 93 -2.93 9.77 11.51
N ILE A 94 -3.28 9.35 10.31
CA ILE A 94 -2.78 8.12 9.71
C ILE A 94 -1.26 8.18 9.57
N ARG A 95 -0.75 9.26 9.00
CA ARG A 95 0.70 9.42 8.77
C ARG A 95 1.47 9.48 10.08
N ARG A 96 0.96 10.23 11.05
CA ARG A 96 1.60 10.35 12.36
C ARG A 96 1.67 8.99 13.07
N LEU A 97 0.56 8.27 13.08
CA LEU A 97 0.49 6.99 13.75
C LEU A 97 1.40 5.96 13.09
N ALA A 98 1.41 5.93 11.76
CA ALA A 98 2.29 5.02 11.03
C ALA A 98 3.76 5.30 11.36
N THR A 99 4.14 6.57 11.43
CA THR A 99 5.50 6.95 11.79
C THR A 99 5.84 6.51 13.21
N GLU A 100 4.91 6.66 14.16
CA GLU A 100 5.12 6.20 15.54
C GLU A 100 5.35 4.69 15.61
N TYR A 101 4.75 3.93 14.70
CA TYR A 101 4.90 2.48 14.67
C TYR A 101 5.98 2.02 13.68
N SER A 102 6.79 2.95 13.21
CA SER A 102 7.89 2.68 12.26
C SER A 102 7.42 2.02 10.97
N ILE A 103 6.24 2.42 10.50
CA ILE A 103 5.68 1.94 9.25
C ILE A 103 5.92 3.01 8.17
N ASP A 104 6.45 2.59 7.03
CA ASP A 104 6.71 3.50 5.92
C ASP A 104 5.42 4.09 5.38
N VAL A 105 5.44 5.39 5.09
CA VAL A 105 4.28 6.10 4.54
C VAL A 105 4.64 6.71 3.20
N MET A 106 3.83 6.40 2.19
CA MET A 106 3.96 6.97 0.86
C MET A 106 2.80 7.92 0.61
N THR A 107 3.10 9.20 0.43
CA THR A 107 2.09 10.23 0.17
C THR A 107 2.09 10.68 -1.28
N SER A 108 3.02 10.18 -2.09
CA SER A 108 3.17 10.54 -3.49
C SER A 108 3.23 9.28 -4.34
N LEU A 109 2.44 9.24 -5.39
CA LEU A 109 2.47 8.11 -6.32
C LEU A 109 3.77 8.04 -7.10
N ASP A 110 4.43 9.17 -7.34
CA ASP A 110 5.73 9.19 -8.02
C ASP A 110 6.79 8.48 -7.18
N THR A 111 6.81 8.74 -5.88
CA THR A 111 7.72 8.05 -4.97
C THR A 111 7.41 6.56 -4.93
N LEU A 112 6.13 6.21 -4.90
CA LEU A 112 5.71 4.81 -4.90
C LEU A 112 6.13 4.10 -6.18
N LYS A 113 5.98 4.74 -7.33
CA LYS A 113 6.44 4.18 -8.61
C LYS A 113 7.93 3.87 -8.58
N ALA A 114 8.72 4.80 -8.05
CA ALA A 114 10.17 4.61 -7.96
C ALA A 114 10.52 3.43 -7.07
N LEU A 115 9.84 3.29 -5.94
CA LEU A 115 10.06 2.18 -5.02
C LEU A 115 9.75 0.84 -5.68
N VAL A 116 8.64 0.76 -6.39
CA VAL A 116 8.21 -0.47 -7.06
C VAL A 116 9.19 -0.86 -8.15
N LYS A 117 9.71 0.10 -8.91
CA LYS A 117 10.72 -0.17 -9.94
C LYS A 117 11.98 -0.75 -9.34
N VAL A 118 12.42 -0.23 -8.21
CA VAL A 118 13.61 -0.78 -7.51
C VAL A 118 13.34 -2.21 -7.09
N ASN A 119 12.17 -2.49 -6.52
CA ASN A 119 11.82 -3.85 -6.10
C ASN A 119 11.75 -4.82 -7.28
N GLN A 120 11.22 -4.38 -8.42
CA GLN A 120 11.20 -5.19 -9.63
C GLN A 120 12.61 -5.53 -10.10
N LYS A 121 13.51 -4.54 -10.09
CA LYS A 121 14.91 -4.75 -10.46
C LYS A 121 15.58 -5.75 -9.53
N HIS A 122 15.33 -5.66 -8.23
CA HIS A 122 15.88 -6.59 -7.26
C HIS A 122 15.43 -8.03 -7.54
N ILE A 123 14.15 -8.22 -7.80
CA ILE A 123 13.61 -9.53 -8.12
C ILE A 123 14.27 -10.08 -9.38
N ASN A 124 14.35 -9.28 -10.43
CA ASN A 124 14.98 -9.70 -11.68
C ASN A 124 16.45 -10.04 -11.49
N LYS A 125 17.15 -9.25 -10.70
CA LYS A 125 18.56 -9.48 -10.40
C LYS A 125 18.76 -10.79 -9.64
N ASP A 126 17.91 -11.06 -8.66
CA ASP A 126 17.96 -12.30 -7.89
C ASP A 126 17.68 -13.51 -8.78
N GLN A 127 16.73 -13.38 -9.70
CA GLN A 127 16.45 -14.45 -10.66
C GLN A 127 17.66 -14.72 -11.55
N LEU A 128 18.35 -13.68 -12.00
CA LEU A 128 19.57 -13.84 -12.78
C LEU A 128 20.66 -14.55 -12.01
N LYS A 129 20.79 -14.27 -10.72
CA LYS A 129 21.75 -14.95 -9.88
C LYS A 129 21.46 -16.45 -9.76
N VAL A 130 20.17 -16.81 -9.71
CA VAL A 130 19.76 -18.22 -9.64
C VAL A 130 20.13 -18.95 -10.92
N TYR A 131 19.97 -18.33 -12.06
CA TYR A 131 20.23 -18.98 -13.35
C TYR A 131 21.67 -18.83 -13.82
N ASN A 132 22.36 -17.80 -13.35
CA ASN A 132 23.74 -17.51 -13.76
C ASN A 132 24.61 -17.53 -12.52
N LEU A 133 25.17 -18.69 -12.23
CA LEU A 133 25.99 -18.90 -11.03
C LEU A 133 27.29 -18.12 -11.01
N ALA A 134 27.65 -17.50 -12.10
CA ALA A 134 28.83 -16.65 -12.15
C ALA A 134 28.59 -15.29 -11.48
N GLU A 135 27.37 -14.96 -11.21
CA GLU A 135 27.03 -13.70 -10.55
C GLU A 135 27.39 -13.75 -9.04
#